data_39258ea808aa44a088bb27bdd78fac30
#
_entry.id   39258ea808aa44a088bb27bdd78fac30
#
_cell.length_a   1.000
_cell.length_b   1.000
_cell.length_c   1.000
_cell.angle_alpha   90.00
_cell.angle_beta   90.00
_cell.angle_gamma   90.00
#
_symmetry.space_group_name_H-M   'P 1'
#
loop_
_entity.id
_entity.type
_entity.pdbx_description
1 polymer ?
#
loop_
_entity_poly.entity_id
_entity_poly.type
_entity_poly.pdbx_seq_one_letter_code
_entity_poly.pdbx_strand_id
1 'polypeptide(L)'
;LLNPYGITPLTALCMFHTDTRCRLSYTVVSDFCVPWHYDSMTYTTNHVLPVFGLCENTDNIITLTLYDESNQPIKSREITLHTGILSETNHYPCVQDKQGMYRYFLSLPAKDDNLIPLSDGHFLIVHPDYLVKTEQGLLPTHIYEVDLLGRCYRTYYVGDGIFDVYGEISAENKNLLVLSSDAKKGDKLLLEINRETGA
;
A
#
# COMPACT_ATOMS: atom_id res chain seq x y z
N LEU A 1 6.72 2.37 14.36
CA LEU A 1 7.61 1.76 13.39
C LEU A 1 7.46 2.51 12.07
N LEU A 2 8.48 3.24 11.63
CA LEU A 2 8.54 3.89 10.32
C LEU A 2 8.82 2.85 9.23
N ASN A 3 8.19 2.99 8.05
CA ASN A 3 8.37 2.11 6.90
C ASN A 3 8.27 0.60 7.29
N PRO A 4 7.12 0.15 7.80
CA PRO A 4 7.01 -1.12 8.53
C PRO A 4 7.38 -2.35 7.69
N TYR A 5 7.21 -2.28 6.38
CA TYR A 5 7.49 -3.39 5.45
C TYR A 5 8.59 -3.06 4.43
N GLY A 6 9.30 -1.94 4.61
CA GLY A 6 10.49 -1.59 3.82
C GLY A 6 10.23 -0.93 2.46
N ILE A 7 8.99 -0.83 2.02
CA ILE A 7 8.63 -0.33 0.68
C ILE A 7 7.70 0.88 0.67
N THR A 8 7.35 1.43 1.84
CA THR A 8 6.49 2.62 1.96
C THR A 8 7.13 3.65 2.91
N PRO A 9 8.20 4.33 2.50
CA PRO A 9 9.05 5.16 3.36
C PRO A 9 8.33 6.35 4.00
N LEU A 10 7.18 6.77 3.49
CA LEU A 10 6.35 7.85 4.04
C LEU A 10 5.14 7.34 4.82
N THR A 11 5.22 6.11 5.35
CA THR A 11 4.19 5.55 6.23
C THR A 11 4.80 5.05 7.54
N ALA A 12 3.97 4.96 8.57
CA ALA A 12 4.38 4.33 9.82
C ALA A 12 3.24 3.46 10.37
N LEU A 13 3.60 2.55 11.29
CA LEU A 13 2.66 1.72 12.03
C LEU A 13 2.83 1.99 13.51
N CYS A 14 1.75 2.40 14.18
CA CYS A 14 1.68 2.60 15.62
C CYS A 14 0.79 1.51 16.23
N MET A 15 1.31 0.80 17.24
CA MET A 15 0.57 -0.24 17.94
C MET A 15 0.68 -0.02 19.44
N PHE A 16 -0.45 -0.04 20.12
CA PHE A 16 -0.52 0.10 21.59
C PHE A 16 -1.83 -0.43 22.15
N HIS A 17 -1.87 -0.60 23.46
CA HIS A 17 -3.06 -1.02 24.20
C HIS A 17 -3.51 0.09 25.15
N THR A 18 -4.83 0.17 25.41
CA THR A 18 -5.44 1.04 26.41
C THR A 18 -6.33 0.23 27.35
N ASP A 19 -6.41 0.61 28.62
CA ASP A 19 -7.21 -0.11 29.62
C ASP A 19 -8.71 0.03 29.37
N THR A 20 -9.14 1.12 28.73
CA THR A 20 -10.52 1.39 28.37
C THR A 20 -10.68 1.53 26.86
N ARG A 21 -11.88 1.25 26.36
CA ARG A 21 -12.19 1.46 24.95
C ARG A 21 -12.16 2.95 24.62
N CYS A 22 -11.36 3.31 23.63
CA CYS A 22 -11.29 4.66 23.10
C CYS A 22 -11.14 4.63 21.57
N ARG A 23 -11.55 5.72 20.92
CA ARG A 23 -11.18 6.00 19.55
C ARG A 23 -9.97 6.93 19.52
N LEU A 24 -9.35 7.07 18.39
CA LEU A 24 -8.20 7.94 18.23
C LEU A 24 -8.32 8.82 16.99
N SER A 25 -7.66 9.98 17.05
CA SER A 25 -7.28 10.76 15.89
C SER A 25 -5.77 10.99 15.87
N TYR A 26 -5.23 11.32 14.71
CA TYR A 26 -3.90 11.88 14.63
C TYR A 26 -3.83 13.02 13.63
N THR A 27 -2.86 13.91 13.88
CA THR A 27 -2.47 14.97 12.96
C THR A 27 -0.97 14.84 12.69
N VAL A 28 -0.57 14.98 11.44
CA VAL A 28 0.84 15.06 11.03
C VAL A 28 1.13 16.48 10.61
N VAL A 29 2.13 17.09 11.20
CA VAL A 29 2.62 18.44 10.89
C VAL A 29 4.12 18.37 10.58
N SER A 30 4.53 19.08 9.55
CA SER A 30 5.93 19.29 9.18
C SER A 30 6.09 20.68 8.57
N ASP A 31 7.33 21.15 8.43
CA ASP A 31 7.61 22.53 7.98
C ASP A 31 7.19 22.79 6.53
N PHE A 32 7.09 21.75 5.69
CA PHE A 32 6.96 21.92 4.24
C PHE A 32 5.66 21.37 3.65
N CYS A 33 4.91 20.57 4.41
CA CYS A 33 3.71 19.92 3.89
C CYS A 33 2.43 20.45 4.53
N VAL A 34 1.34 20.38 3.79
CA VAL A 34 0.01 20.65 4.34
C VAL A 34 -0.26 19.67 5.51
N PRO A 35 -0.77 20.14 6.67
CA PRO A 35 -1.12 19.24 7.75
C PRO A 35 -2.07 18.12 7.30
N TRP A 36 -1.76 16.89 7.71
CA TRP A 36 -2.61 15.73 7.47
C TRP A 36 -3.39 15.40 8.72
N HIS A 37 -4.66 15.05 8.57
CA HIS A 37 -5.52 14.65 9.68
C HIS A 37 -6.22 13.34 9.39
N TYR A 38 -6.30 12.47 10.41
CA TYR A 38 -7.05 11.23 10.40
C TYR A 38 -7.87 11.09 11.68
N ASP A 39 -9.09 10.59 11.56
CA ASP A 39 -10.00 10.32 12.67
C ASP A 39 -10.59 8.91 12.56
N SER A 40 -10.30 8.07 13.54
CA SER A 40 -10.88 6.72 13.63
C SER A 40 -12.29 6.79 14.18
N MET A 41 -13.22 6.10 13.53
CA MET A 41 -14.59 5.95 14.03
C MET A 41 -14.77 4.73 14.96
N THR A 42 -13.71 3.93 15.15
CA THR A 42 -13.78 2.66 15.88
C THR A 42 -13.27 2.82 17.30
N TYR A 43 -14.07 2.41 18.29
CA TYR A 43 -13.67 2.31 19.70
C TYR A 43 -13.11 0.92 19.99
N THR A 44 -11.89 0.86 20.49
CA THR A 44 -11.18 -0.40 20.80
C THR A 44 -10.22 -0.19 21.96
N THR A 45 -9.71 -1.28 22.54
CA THR A 45 -8.59 -1.28 23.50
C THR A 45 -7.26 -1.65 22.81
N ASN A 46 -7.32 -2.35 21.67
CA ASN A 46 -6.13 -2.70 20.90
C ASN A 46 -6.06 -1.81 19.66
N HIS A 47 -5.07 -0.95 19.61
CA HIS A 47 -4.88 0.00 18.53
C HIS A 47 -3.77 -0.46 17.61
N VAL A 48 -4.13 -0.68 16.33
CA VAL A 48 -3.22 -0.92 15.22
C VAL A 48 -3.48 0.19 14.21
N LEU A 49 -2.64 1.21 14.24
CA LEU A 49 -2.87 2.45 13.52
C LEU A 49 -1.86 2.62 12.38
N PRO A 50 -2.28 2.51 11.12
CA PRO A 50 -1.52 3.02 10.00
C PRO A 50 -1.42 4.54 10.05
N VAL A 51 -0.22 5.08 9.96
CA VAL A 51 0.04 6.52 9.90
C VAL A 51 0.47 6.87 8.49
N PHE A 52 -0.35 7.67 7.83
CA PHE A 52 -0.12 8.23 6.50
C PHE A 52 0.12 9.74 6.57
N GLY A 53 0.53 10.30 5.44
CA GLY A 53 0.69 11.73 5.33
C GLY A 53 2.01 12.26 5.90
N LEU A 54 3.02 11.41 6.05
CA LEU A 54 4.38 11.88 6.35
C LEU A 54 4.95 12.61 5.13
N CYS A 55 5.78 13.62 5.41
CA CYS A 55 6.50 14.40 4.41
C CYS A 55 7.93 13.87 4.30
N GLU A 56 8.53 13.88 3.12
CA GLU A 56 9.90 13.41 2.93
C GLU A 56 10.95 14.37 3.50
N ASN A 57 12.11 13.83 3.84
CA ASN A 57 13.34 14.55 4.23
C ASN A 57 13.13 15.61 5.33
N THR A 58 12.30 15.29 6.32
CA THR A 58 11.97 16.23 7.41
C THR A 58 11.54 15.50 8.68
N ASP A 59 11.49 16.25 9.77
CA ASP A 59 10.85 15.82 11.00
C ASP A 59 9.33 15.98 10.88
N ASN A 60 8.62 14.88 11.08
CA ASN A 60 7.16 14.83 11.09
C ASN A 60 6.69 14.74 12.54
N ILE A 61 5.96 15.73 13.00
CA ILE A 61 5.35 15.74 14.33
C ILE A 61 3.97 15.13 14.23
N ILE A 62 3.78 13.99 14.87
CA ILE A 62 2.52 13.26 14.90
C ILE A 62 1.90 13.45 16.27
N THR A 63 0.78 14.17 16.31
CA THR A 63 -0.02 14.33 17.55
C THR A 63 -1.14 13.29 17.55
N LEU A 64 -1.05 12.29 18.42
CA LEU A 64 -2.09 11.30 18.67
C LEU A 64 -3.00 11.77 19.79
N THR A 65 -4.31 11.72 19.58
CA THR A 65 -5.31 12.06 20.61
C THR A 65 -6.31 10.92 20.78
N LEU A 66 -6.51 10.50 22.02
CA LEU A 66 -7.49 9.50 22.41
C LEU A 66 -8.77 10.17 22.90
N TYR A 67 -9.93 9.59 22.57
CA TYR A 67 -11.25 10.05 22.96
C TYR A 67 -12.04 8.94 23.62
N ASP A 68 -12.77 9.27 24.69
CA ASP A 68 -13.72 8.35 25.32
C ASP A 68 -14.99 8.16 24.49
N GLU A 69 -15.92 7.30 24.97
CA GLU A 69 -17.20 7.03 24.33
C GLU A 69 -18.16 8.23 24.30
N SER A 70 -17.89 9.25 25.13
CA SER A 70 -18.58 10.56 25.11
C SER A 70 -17.93 11.56 24.18
N ASN A 71 -16.93 11.10 23.39
CA ASN A 71 -16.18 11.92 22.43
C ASN A 71 -15.36 13.05 23.09
N GLN A 72 -14.99 12.88 24.36
CA GLN A 72 -14.13 13.82 25.06
C GLN A 72 -12.67 13.38 24.94
N PRO A 73 -11.73 14.32 24.70
CA PRO A 73 -10.32 14.00 24.65
C PRO A 73 -9.81 13.62 26.05
N ILE A 74 -9.22 12.43 26.18
CA ILE A 74 -8.70 11.90 27.45
C ILE A 74 -7.18 11.95 27.54
N LYS A 75 -6.48 11.88 26.40
CA LYS A 75 -5.01 11.89 26.35
C LYS A 75 -4.51 12.28 24.98
N SER A 76 -3.45 13.09 24.94
CA SER A 76 -2.68 13.36 23.72
C SER A 76 -1.21 13.04 23.92
N ARG A 77 -0.54 12.64 22.84
CA ARG A 77 0.91 12.40 22.82
C ARG A 77 1.48 12.82 21.47
N GLU A 78 2.62 13.48 21.52
CA GLU A 78 3.42 13.81 20.34
C GLU A 78 4.52 12.79 20.14
N ILE A 79 4.76 12.47 18.88
CA ILE A 79 5.83 11.58 18.40
C ILE A 79 6.48 12.26 17.21
N THR A 80 7.78 12.41 17.24
CA THR A 80 8.54 12.91 16.07
C THR A 80 9.13 11.73 15.31
N LEU A 81 8.88 11.68 13.99
CA LEU A 81 9.49 10.74 13.08
C LEU A 81 10.25 11.48 11.97
N HIS A 82 11.53 11.19 11.85
CA HIS A 82 12.35 11.69 10.75
C HIS A 82 12.24 10.76 9.55
N THR A 83 11.89 11.31 8.39
CA THR A 83 11.86 10.60 7.10
C THR A 83 13.07 11.00 6.26
N GLY A 84 13.61 10.05 5.52
CA GLY A 84 14.72 10.30 4.60
C GLY A 84 14.30 10.88 3.25
N ILE A 85 15.30 11.15 2.41
CA ILE A 85 15.12 11.53 1.01
C ILE A 85 14.63 10.30 0.24
N LEU A 86 13.62 10.47 -0.61
CA LEU A 86 13.18 9.44 -1.55
C LEU A 86 14.21 9.33 -2.69
N SER A 87 14.75 8.12 -2.89
CA SER A 87 15.60 7.85 -4.04
C SER A 87 14.75 7.60 -5.27
N GLU A 88 15.04 8.29 -6.38
CA GLU A 88 14.42 8.11 -7.70
C GLU A 88 12.88 7.98 -7.67
N THR A 89 12.20 9.09 -7.87
CA THR A 89 10.73 9.14 -7.79
C THR A 89 10.01 8.86 -9.14
N ASN A 90 10.76 8.65 -10.21
CA ASN A 90 10.18 8.38 -11.52
C ASN A 90 9.74 6.92 -11.62
N HIS A 91 8.50 6.70 -12.05
CA HIS A 91 7.88 5.37 -12.26
C HIS A 91 7.44 4.60 -10.99
N TYR A 92 7.27 5.29 -9.86
CA TYR A 92 6.74 4.67 -8.63
C TYR A 92 5.34 5.21 -8.31
N PRO A 93 4.42 4.37 -7.84
CA PRO A 93 3.13 4.83 -7.34
C PRO A 93 3.32 5.81 -6.17
N CYS A 94 2.80 7.01 -6.31
CA CYS A 94 2.92 8.05 -5.29
C CYS A 94 1.65 8.91 -5.21
N VAL A 95 1.49 9.58 -4.07
CA VAL A 95 0.48 10.61 -3.87
C VAL A 95 1.19 11.89 -3.47
N GLN A 96 0.86 12.99 -4.15
CA GLN A 96 1.34 14.32 -3.83
C GLN A 96 0.19 15.19 -3.29
N ASP A 97 0.51 16.12 -2.42
CA ASP A 97 -0.43 17.16 -2.02
C ASP A 97 -0.49 18.28 -3.08
N LYS A 98 -1.36 19.27 -2.84
CA LYS A 98 -1.55 20.42 -3.76
C LYS A 98 -0.30 21.32 -3.93
N GLN A 99 0.71 21.13 -3.10
CA GLN A 99 1.99 21.84 -3.16
C GLN A 99 3.07 21.01 -3.89
N GLY A 100 2.71 19.79 -4.37
CA GLY A 100 3.61 18.89 -5.06
C GLY A 100 4.50 18.04 -4.13
N MET A 101 4.26 18.09 -2.81
CA MET A 101 5.04 17.32 -1.84
C MET A 101 4.53 15.89 -1.76
N TYR A 102 5.44 14.91 -1.74
CA TYR A 102 5.08 13.50 -1.60
C TYR A 102 4.50 13.22 -0.21
N ARG A 103 3.31 12.58 -0.18
CA ARG A 103 2.58 12.20 1.03
C ARG A 103 2.42 10.68 1.16
N TYR A 104 2.64 9.99 0.10
CA TYR A 104 2.70 8.54 0.00
C TYR A 104 3.64 8.16 -1.13
N PHE A 105 4.40 7.12 -0.92
CA PHE A 105 5.33 6.59 -1.91
C PHE A 105 5.47 5.08 -1.72
N LEU A 106 5.32 4.33 -2.81
CA LEU A 106 5.51 2.89 -2.83
C LEU A 106 6.79 2.58 -3.60
N SER A 107 7.85 2.18 -2.89
CA SER A 107 9.17 1.83 -3.45
C SER A 107 9.18 0.48 -4.16
N LEU A 108 8.13 0.16 -4.91
CA LEU A 108 8.11 -0.95 -5.84
C LEU A 108 8.01 -0.35 -7.24
N PRO A 109 8.97 -0.63 -8.12
CA PRO A 109 8.90 -0.17 -9.49
C PRO A 109 7.64 -0.78 -10.13
N ALA A 110 6.62 0.01 -10.32
CA ALA A 110 5.47 -0.34 -11.13
C ALA A 110 5.74 0.17 -12.53
N LYS A 111 5.80 -0.72 -13.49
CA LYS A 111 5.80 -0.32 -14.89
C LYS A 111 4.39 0.19 -15.19
N ASP A 112 4.30 1.43 -15.68
CA ASP A 112 3.09 2.16 -16.07
C ASP A 112 1.74 1.46 -15.83
N ASP A 113 0.87 2.06 -15.01
CA ASP A 113 -0.53 1.69 -14.78
C ASP A 113 -0.83 0.33 -14.08
N ASN A 114 0.16 -0.33 -13.51
CA ASN A 114 0.01 -1.67 -12.93
C ASN A 114 -0.32 -1.69 -11.41
N LEU A 115 -0.90 -0.64 -10.87
CA LEU A 115 -1.48 -0.64 -9.53
C LEU A 115 -2.99 -0.85 -9.64
N ILE A 116 -3.46 -2.07 -9.39
CA ILE A 116 -4.87 -2.43 -9.53
C ILE A 116 -5.51 -2.50 -8.14
N PRO A 117 -6.45 -1.59 -7.81
CA PRO A 117 -7.13 -1.63 -6.52
C PRO A 117 -8.10 -2.81 -6.45
N LEU A 118 -8.16 -3.45 -5.29
CA LEU A 118 -9.11 -4.49 -4.95
C LEU A 118 -10.20 -3.94 -4.01
N SER A 119 -11.35 -4.59 -3.97
CA SER A 119 -12.51 -4.14 -3.18
C SER A 119 -12.30 -4.16 -1.67
N ASP A 120 -11.32 -4.91 -1.18
CA ASP A 120 -10.96 -5.03 0.23
C ASP A 120 -9.87 -4.04 0.69
N GLY A 121 -9.44 -3.13 -0.18
CA GLY A 121 -8.41 -2.12 0.10
C GLY A 121 -6.98 -2.57 -0.15
N HIS A 122 -6.79 -3.79 -0.67
CA HIS A 122 -5.51 -4.22 -1.18
C HIS A 122 -5.26 -3.72 -2.61
N PHE A 123 -4.05 -3.93 -3.10
CA PHE A 123 -3.64 -3.60 -4.46
C PHE A 123 -2.87 -4.77 -5.07
N LEU A 124 -3.06 -4.98 -6.36
CA LEU A 124 -2.20 -5.86 -7.14
C LEU A 124 -1.12 -5.03 -7.82
N ILE A 125 0.11 -5.53 -7.78
CA ILE A 125 1.27 -4.93 -8.43
C ILE A 125 1.98 -6.01 -9.24
N VAL A 126 2.20 -5.76 -10.52
CA VAL A 126 3.02 -6.61 -11.37
C VAL A 126 4.49 -6.31 -11.08
N HIS A 127 5.23 -7.31 -10.58
CA HIS A 127 6.62 -7.10 -10.18
C HIS A 127 7.57 -7.10 -11.40
N PRO A 128 8.37 -6.04 -11.57
CA PRO A 128 9.20 -5.87 -12.77
C PRO A 128 10.45 -6.74 -12.82
N ASP A 129 10.91 -7.30 -11.70
CA ASP A 129 12.20 -7.98 -11.60
C ASP A 129 12.13 -9.46 -11.98
N TYR A 130 10.95 -10.06 -11.97
CA TYR A 130 10.76 -11.47 -12.34
C TYR A 130 10.28 -11.54 -13.78
N LEU A 131 11.24 -11.53 -14.71
CA LEU A 131 10.97 -11.50 -16.15
C LEU A 131 11.28 -12.85 -16.79
N VAL A 132 10.45 -13.24 -17.74
CA VAL A 132 10.68 -14.35 -18.66
C VAL A 132 10.81 -13.82 -20.10
N LYS A 133 11.72 -14.43 -20.87
CA LYS A 133 11.85 -14.11 -22.29
C LYS A 133 10.83 -14.91 -23.09
N THR A 134 9.97 -14.19 -23.79
CA THR A 134 8.98 -14.76 -24.73
C THR A 134 9.24 -14.27 -26.15
N GLU A 135 8.48 -14.72 -27.12
CA GLU A 135 8.53 -14.18 -28.49
C GLU A 135 8.11 -12.70 -28.56
N GLN A 136 7.27 -12.26 -27.62
CA GLN A 136 6.81 -10.88 -27.51
C GLN A 136 7.78 -9.97 -26.72
N GLY A 137 8.88 -10.52 -26.18
CA GLY A 137 9.88 -9.79 -25.40
C GLY A 137 10.03 -10.31 -23.98
N LEU A 138 10.47 -9.43 -23.07
CA LEU A 138 10.59 -9.72 -21.65
C LEU A 138 9.27 -9.38 -20.96
N LEU A 139 8.63 -10.37 -20.37
CA LEU A 139 7.37 -10.23 -19.66
C LEU A 139 7.52 -10.57 -18.17
N PRO A 140 6.86 -9.84 -17.26
CA PRO A 140 6.85 -10.18 -15.85
C PRO A 140 6.07 -11.47 -15.58
N THR A 141 6.42 -12.18 -14.51
CA THR A 141 5.83 -13.46 -14.14
C THR A 141 5.15 -13.47 -12.78
N HIS A 142 5.32 -12.42 -11.99
CA HIS A 142 4.79 -12.35 -10.63
C HIS A 142 3.87 -11.16 -10.44
N ILE A 143 2.80 -11.37 -9.67
CA ILE A 143 1.89 -10.35 -9.19
C ILE A 143 1.94 -10.37 -7.65
N TYR A 144 2.11 -9.22 -7.03
CA TYR A 144 2.04 -9.05 -5.59
C TYR A 144 0.70 -8.44 -5.18
N GLU A 145 0.09 -9.00 -4.15
CA GLU A 145 -1.02 -8.40 -3.44
C GLU A 145 -0.50 -7.72 -2.18
N VAL A 146 -0.63 -6.40 -2.12
CA VAL A 146 -0.10 -5.55 -1.04
C VAL A 146 -1.17 -4.62 -0.49
N ASP A 147 -1.00 -4.15 0.76
CA ASP A 147 -1.78 -3.05 1.32
C ASP A 147 -1.04 -1.70 1.18
N LEU A 148 -1.68 -0.62 1.64
CA LEU A 148 -1.08 0.72 1.63
C LEU A 148 0.13 0.88 2.56
N LEU A 149 0.38 -0.03 3.50
CA LEU A 149 1.62 -0.06 4.28
C LEU A 149 2.74 -0.80 3.57
N GLY A 150 2.44 -1.46 2.44
CA GLY A 150 3.39 -2.28 1.69
C GLY A 150 3.53 -3.71 2.21
N ARG A 151 2.61 -4.16 3.09
CA ARG A 151 2.58 -5.56 3.51
C ARG A 151 2.16 -6.43 2.33
N CYS A 152 3.04 -7.37 1.94
CA CYS A 152 2.70 -8.38 0.93
C CYS A 152 1.89 -9.50 1.59
N TYR A 153 0.69 -9.73 1.11
CA TYR A 153 -0.21 -10.79 1.57
C TYR A 153 -0.03 -12.06 0.76
N ARG A 154 0.17 -11.92 -0.55
CA ARG A 154 0.30 -13.02 -1.50
C ARG A 154 1.19 -12.66 -2.67
N THR A 155 1.79 -13.69 -3.24
CA THR A 155 2.51 -13.62 -4.50
C THR A 155 1.91 -14.67 -5.42
N TYR A 156 1.44 -14.22 -6.59
CA TYR A 156 0.91 -15.09 -7.64
C TYR A 156 1.97 -15.28 -8.72
N TYR A 157 2.30 -16.52 -9.02
CA TYR A 157 3.18 -16.86 -10.13
C TYR A 157 2.35 -17.23 -11.34
N VAL A 158 2.54 -16.53 -12.44
CA VAL A 158 1.82 -16.72 -13.69
C VAL A 158 2.78 -17.19 -14.77
N GLY A 159 3.28 -18.38 -14.66
CA GLY A 159 4.06 -19.12 -15.67
C GLY A 159 4.80 -18.31 -16.72
N ASP A 160 4.27 -18.30 -17.92
CA ASP A 160 4.96 -17.86 -19.15
C ASP A 160 4.95 -16.33 -19.41
N GLY A 161 4.52 -15.53 -18.45
CA GLY A 161 4.60 -14.07 -18.51
C GLY A 161 3.25 -13.37 -18.61
N ILE A 162 3.19 -12.18 -18.03
CA ILE A 162 1.97 -11.39 -17.86
C ILE A 162 1.95 -10.26 -18.88
N PHE A 163 0.88 -10.14 -19.66
CA PHE A 163 0.60 -8.99 -20.51
C PHE A 163 -0.25 -7.96 -19.79
N ASP A 164 -1.26 -8.43 -19.03
CA ASP A 164 -2.21 -7.56 -18.35
C ASP A 164 -2.87 -8.26 -17.16
N VAL A 165 -3.40 -7.48 -16.20
CA VAL A 165 -4.11 -7.97 -15.02
C VAL A 165 -5.38 -7.14 -14.84
N TYR A 166 -6.50 -7.78 -14.62
CA TYR A 166 -7.82 -7.12 -14.54
C TYR A 166 -8.38 -7.03 -13.12
N GLY A 167 -7.68 -7.58 -12.12
CA GLY A 167 -8.14 -7.56 -10.73
C GLY A 167 -9.29 -8.53 -10.45
N GLU A 168 -10.22 -8.13 -9.60
CA GLU A 168 -11.40 -8.93 -9.26
C GLU A 168 -12.40 -8.95 -10.40
N ILE A 169 -12.74 -10.15 -10.92
CA ILE A 169 -13.68 -10.31 -12.02
C ILE A 169 -15.11 -10.59 -11.57
N SER A 170 -15.30 -11.06 -10.34
CA SER A 170 -16.63 -11.26 -9.77
C SER A 170 -16.65 -10.95 -8.28
N ALA A 171 -17.77 -10.36 -7.83
CA ALA A 171 -18.01 -10.13 -6.40
C ALA A 171 -18.14 -11.42 -5.59
N GLU A 172 -18.58 -12.50 -6.22
CA GLU A 172 -18.78 -13.80 -5.57
C GLU A 172 -17.46 -14.59 -5.46
N ASN A 173 -16.72 -14.67 -6.55
CA ASN A 173 -15.52 -15.52 -6.61
C ASN A 173 -14.26 -14.78 -6.23
N LYS A 174 -14.23 -13.43 -6.39
CA LYS A 174 -13.05 -12.58 -6.12
C LYS A 174 -11.76 -13.09 -6.77
N ASN A 175 -11.89 -13.70 -7.96
CA ASN A 175 -10.78 -14.26 -8.70
C ASN A 175 -10.07 -13.19 -9.54
N LEU A 176 -8.78 -13.40 -9.80
CA LEU A 176 -7.98 -12.54 -10.67
C LEU A 176 -8.10 -13.04 -12.12
N LEU A 177 -8.28 -12.12 -13.05
CA LEU A 177 -8.20 -12.39 -14.47
C LEU A 177 -6.87 -11.86 -15.00
N VAL A 178 -6.06 -12.73 -15.59
CA VAL A 178 -4.70 -12.41 -16.06
C VAL A 178 -4.55 -12.82 -17.50
N LEU A 179 -4.10 -11.90 -18.35
CA LEU A 179 -3.68 -12.19 -19.69
C LEU A 179 -2.19 -12.59 -19.68
N SER A 180 -1.94 -13.87 -19.91
CA SER A 180 -0.60 -14.47 -19.91
C SER A 180 -0.17 -14.88 -21.32
N SER A 181 1.06 -15.35 -21.46
CA SER A 181 1.59 -15.95 -22.69
C SER A 181 1.85 -17.46 -22.54
N ASP A 182 1.69 -18.21 -23.64
CA ASP A 182 2.27 -19.54 -23.77
C ASP A 182 3.64 -19.39 -24.47
N ALA A 183 4.72 -19.53 -23.71
CA ALA A 183 6.09 -19.36 -24.23
C ALA A 183 6.45 -20.37 -25.34
N LYS A 184 5.74 -21.50 -25.43
CA LYS A 184 6.00 -22.54 -26.45
C LYS A 184 5.27 -22.29 -27.76
N LYS A 185 4.10 -21.65 -27.68
CA LYS A 185 3.21 -21.44 -28.82
C LYS A 185 3.09 -20.00 -29.26
N GLY A 186 3.55 -19.06 -28.41
CA GLY A 186 3.38 -17.62 -28.64
C GLY A 186 1.92 -17.14 -28.50
N ASP A 187 1.02 -18.01 -28.06
CA ASP A 187 -0.40 -17.68 -27.89
C ASP A 187 -0.63 -16.87 -26.62
N LYS A 188 -1.60 -15.97 -26.66
CA LYS A 188 -2.11 -15.29 -25.47
C LYS A 188 -3.15 -16.15 -24.78
N LEU A 189 -3.00 -16.30 -23.47
CA LEU A 189 -3.88 -17.09 -22.62
C LEU A 189 -4.59 -16.17 -21.62
N LEU A 190 -5.89 -16.35 -21.50
CA LEU A 190 -6.65 -15.73 -20.42
C LEU A 190 -6.76 -16.72 -19.25
N LEU A 191 -6.17 -16.38 -18.13
CA LEU A 191 -6.16 -17.21 -16.93
C LEU A 191 -7.08 -16.60 -15.87
N GLU A 192 -7.86 -17.43 -15.23
CA GLU A 192 -8.58 -17.10 -14.02
C GLU A 192 -7.86 -17.76 -12.83
N ILE A 193 -7.42 -16.95 -11.89
CA ILE A 193 -6.67 -17.41 -10.73
C ILE A 193 -7.54 -17.22 -9.48
N ASN A 194 -7.77 -18.31 -8.75
CA ASN A 194 -8.43 -18.25 -7.47
C ASN A 194 -7.55 -17.47 -6.47
N ARG A 195 -8.04 -16.34 -5.98
CA ARG A 195 -7.27 -15.44 -5.14
C ARG A 195 -6.91 -16.06 -3.78
N GLU A 196 -7.70 -17.00 -3.27
CA GLU A 196 -7.43 -17.64 -1.97
C GLU A 196 -6.40 -18.75 -2.08
N THR A 197 -6.47 -19.57 -3.12
CA THR A 197 -5.62 -20.75 -3.29
C THR A 197 -4.42 -20.51 -4.20
N GLY A 198 -4.46 -19.48 -5.04
CA GLY A 198 -3.46 -19.21 -6.07
C GLY A 198 -3.52 -20.17 -7.28
N ALA A 199 -4.58 -21.00 -7.39
CA ALA A 199 -4.76 -21.98 -8.43
C ALA A 199 -5.69 -21.51 -9.54
#